data_b5ac7179ac95eea3772604454dbbce24
#
_entry.id   b5ac7179ac95eea3772604454dbbce24
#
_cell.length_a   1.000
_cell.length_b   1.000
_cell.length_c   1.000
_cell.angle_alpha   90.00
_cell.angle_beta   90.00
_cell.angle_gamma   90.00
#
_symmetry.space_group_name_H-M   'P 1'
#
loop_
_entity.id
_entity.type
_entity.pdbx_description
1 polymer ?
#
loop_
_entity_poly.entity_id
_entity_poly.type
_entity_poly.pdbx_seq_one_letter_code
_entity_poly.pdbx_strand_id
1 'polypeptide(L)'
;MEKEIKKEEWEVYWDHCKPIIEPAVKYQQSYTIDDIEDKIRHGFFHLWPGKNSAMITELVNLPQERVYNLLFAGGKYDEIEGIIEQIEVFARAIGCSK
;
A
#
# COMPACT_ATOMS: atom_id res chain seq x y z
N MET A 1 21.77 4.17 11.22
CA MET A 1 21.05 3.32 12.16
C MET A 1 19.57 3.43 12.00
N GLU A 2 19.04 4.61 12.16
CA GLU A 2 17.61 4.79 12.05
C GLU A 2 17.10 4.49 10.65
N LYS A 3 17.90 4.76 9.64
CA LYS A 3 17.53 4.46 8.27
C LYS A 3 17.38 2.96 8.05
N GLU A 4 18.26 2.20 8.67
CA GLU A 4 18.19 0.75 8.57
C GLU A 4 16.96 0.24 9.28
N ILE A 5 16.63 0.83 10.43
CA ILE A 5 15.44 0.44 11.16
C ILE A 5 14.18 0.69 10.32
N LYS A 6 14.12 1.86 9.66
CA LYS A 6 12.98 2.16 8.82
C LYS A 6 12.85 1.18 7.67
N LYS A 7 13.97 0.78 7.11
CA LYS A 7 13.97 -0.19 6.05
C LYS A 7 13.42 -1.52 6.51
N GLU A 8 13.79 -1.87 7.76
CA GLU A 8 13.33 -3.11 8.35
C GLU A 8 11.88 -3.01 8.79
N GLU A 9 11.41 -1.83 9.12
CA GLU A 9 10.03 -1.64 9.53
C GLU A 9 9.04 -2.07 8.47
N TRP A 10 9.28 -1.67 7.22
CA TRP A 10 8.33 -2.06 6.17
C TRP A 10 8.33 -3.57 5.98
N GLU A 11 9.46 -4.22 6.18
CA GLU A 11 9.53 -5.67 6.06
C GLU A 11 8.76 -6.36 7.17
N VAL A 12 8.83 -5.83 8.38
CA VAL A 12 8.06 -6.37 9.49
C VAL A 12 6.56 -6.24 9.21
N TYR A 13 6.14 -5.08 8.76
CA TYR A 13 4.74 -4.87 8.41
C TYR A 13 4.34 -5.74 7.23
N TRP A 14 5.24 -5.93 6.27
CA TRP A 14 4.96 -6.75 5.11
C TRP A 14 4.75 -8.21 5.51
N ASP A 15 5.55 -8.72 6.42
CA ASP A 15 5.36 -10.08 6.91
C ASP A 15 3.97 -10.26 7.51
N HIS A 16 3.49 -9.23 8.21
CA HIS A 16 2.14 -9.27 8.78
C HIS A 16 1.07 -9.14 7.69
N CYS A 17 1.29 -8.28 6.73
CA CYS A 17 0.28 -7.93 5.74
C CYS A 17 0.21 -8.92 4.57
N LYS A 18 1.31 -9.59 4.28
CA LYS A 18 1.41 -10.48 3.14
C LYS A 18 0.27 -11.49 3.06
N PRO A 19 -0.01 -12.26 4.13
CA PRO A 19 -1.12 -13.21 4.07
C PRO A 19 -2.48 -12.54 3.98
N ILE A 20 -2.59 -11.30 4.44
CA ILE A 20 -3.86 -10.56 4.37
C ILE A 20 -4.12 -10.09 2.93
N ILE A 21 -3.08 -9.67 2.23
CA ILE A 21 -3.18 -9.15 0.87
C ILE A 21 -3.23 -10.27 -0.17
N GLU A 22 -2.64 -11.40 0.13
CA GLU A 22 -2.47 -12.49 -0.82
C GLU A 22 -3.77 -12.92 -1.49
N PRO A 23 -4.89 -13.06 -0.77
CA PRO A 23 -6.14 -13.43 -1.45
C PRO A 23 -6.58 -12.43 -2.51
N ALA A 24 -6.38 -11.14 -2.25
CA ALA A 24 -6.73 -10.11 -3.23
C ALA A 24 -5.83 -10.20 -4.47
N VAL A 25 -4.57 -10.51 -4.25
CA VAL A 25 -3.61 -10.61 -5.36
C VAL A 25 -3.95 -11.78 -6.27
N LYS A 26 -4.46 -12.86 -5.71
CA LYS A 26 -4.79 -14.05 -6.49
C LYS A 26 -5.93 -13.85 -7.46
N TYR A 27 -6.78 -12.85 -7.24
CA TYR A 27 -7.91 -12.59 -8.12
C TYR A 27 -7.52 -11.93 -9.43
N GLN A 28 -6.33 -11.36 -9.51
CA GLN A 28 -5.86 -10.75 -10.74
C GLN A 28 -4.56 -11.43 -11.14
N GLN A 29 -4.15 -11.24 -12.38
CA GLN A 29 -2.98 -11.95 -12.92
C GLN A 29 -1.89 -11.00 -13.37
N SER A 30 -2.07 -9.72 -13.14
CA SER A 30 -1.07 -8.73 -13.55
C SER A 30 0.16 -8.71 -12.64
N TYR A 31 -0.04 -9.04 -11.36
CA TYR A 31 1.05 -9.02 -10.36
C TYR A 31 1.05 -10.30 -9.55
N THR A 32 2.24 -10.76 -9.19
CA THR A 32 2.38 -11.79 -8.16
C THR A 32 2.67 -11.11 -6.84
N ILE A 33 2.61 -11.88 -5.76
CA ILE A 33 2.93 -11.35 -4.44
C ILE A 33 4.38 -10.89 -4.37
N ASP A 34 5.28 -11.58 -5.08
CA ASP A 34 6.69 -11.19 -5.13
C ASP A 34 6.88 -9.90 -5.90
N ASP A 35 6.10 -9.68 -6.97
CA ASP A 35 6.14 -8.42 -7.71
C ASP A 35 5.76 -7.25 -6.82
N ILE A 36 4.73 -7.45 -5.99
CA ILE A 36 4.26 -6.40 -5.09
C ILE A 36 5.30 -6.09 -4.04
N GLU A 37 5.90 -7.11 -3.46
CA GLU A 37 6.96 -6.91 -2.48
C GLU A 37 8.10 -6.11 -3.08
N ASP A 38 8.51 -6.44 -4.29
CA ASP A 38 9.60 -5.74 -4.97
C ASP A 38 9.23 -4.27 -5.22
N LYS A 39 8.00 -4.00 -5.60
CA LYS A 39 7.54 -2.64 -5.85
C LYS A 39 7.49 -1.82 -4.56
N ILE A 40 7.13 -2.44 -3.45
CA ILE A 40 7.16 -1.75 -2.16
C ILE A 40 8.60 -1.44 -1.78
N ARG A 41 9.49 -2.40 -1.97
CA ARG A 41 10.92 -2.22 -1.65
C ARG A 41 11.51 -1.03 -2.39
N HIS A 42 11.11 -0.84 -3.63
CA HIS A 42 11.64 0.24 -4.47
C HIS A 42 10.85 1.54 -4.37
N GLY A 43 9.82 1.57 -3.54
CA GLY A 43 9.06 2.80 -3.32
C GLY A 43 7.98 3.10 -4.35
N PHE A 44 7.73 2.21 -5.28
CA PHE A 44 6.68 2.41 -6.28
C PHE A 44 5.28 2.17 -5.72
N PHE A 45 5.18 1.23 -4.79
CA PHE A 45 3.92 0.95 -4.10
C PHE A 45 4.07 1.32 -2.63
N HIS A 46 3.00 1.77 -2.03
CA HIS A 46 2.96 2.11 -0.61
C HIS A 46 2.11 1.10 0.14
N LEU A 47 2.61 0.64 1.26
CA LEU A 47 1.91 -0.32 2.11
C LEU A 47 1.25 0.42 3.27
N TRP A 48 -0.04 0.15 3.48
CA TRP A 48 -0.82 0.73 4.56
C TRP A 48 -1.28 -0.39 5.47
N PRO A 49 -0.55 -0.68 6.55
CA PRO A 49 -0.91 -1.79 7.43
C PRO A 49 -1.95 -1.39 8.44
N GLY A 50 -2.88 -2.29 8.71
CA GLY A 50 -3.80 -2.18 9.83
C GLY A 50 -3.55 -3.34 10.77
N LYS A 51 -4.33 -3.42 11.83
CA LYS A 51 -4.17 -4.49 12.79
C LYS A 51 -4.51 -5.84 12.16
N ASN A 52 -5.63 -5.90 11.46
CA ASN A 52 -6.10 -7.12 10.78
C ASN A 52 -6.44 -6.85 9.33
N SER A 53 -5.79 -5.85 8.74
CA SER A 53 -6.09 -5.43 7.39
C SER A 53 -4.83 -4.85 6.76
N ALA A 54 -4.89 -4.64 5.45
CA ALA A 54 -3.77 -4.04 4.73
C ALA A 54 -4.27 -3.49 3.40
N MET A 55 -3.61 -2.44 2.93
CA MET A 55 -3.91 -1.86 1.63
C MET A 55 -2.62 -1.51 0.91
N ILE A 56 -2.67 -1.57 -0.41
CA ILE A 56 -1.55 -1.20 -1.27
C ILE A 56 -2.01 -0.10 -2.20
N THR A 57 -1.24 0.98 -2.26
CA THR A 57 -1.53 2.12 -3.12
C THR A 57 -0.35 2.42 -4.01
N GLU A 58 -0.61 3.18 -5.07
CA GLU A 58 0.41 3.58 -6.03
C GLU A 58 0.23 5.05 -6.38
N LEU A 59 1.34 5.79 -6.35
CA LEU A 59 1.33 7.19 -6.77
C LEU A 59 1.68 7.24 -8.26
N VAL A 60 0.79 7.84 -9.05
CA VAL A 60 1.01 7.98 -10.49
C VAL A 60 1.11 9.48 -10.81
N ASN A 61 2.23 9.86 -11.40
CA ASN A 61 2.46 11.24 -11.83
C ASN A 61 2.14 11.36 -13.32
N LEU A 62 1.06 12.07 -13.62
CA LEU A 62 0.68 12.35 -14.99
C LEU A 62 1.09 13.78 -15.34
N PRO A 63 1.17 14.13 -16.63
CA PRO A 63 1.60 15.49 -17.00
C PRO A 63 0.78 16.60 -16.36
N GLN A 64 -0.52 16.36 -16.18
CA GLN A 64 -1.42 17.41 -15.69
C GLN A 64 -1.89 17.19 -14.28
N GLU A 65 -1.62 16.03 -13.67
CA GLU A 65 -2.15 15.76 -12.34
C GLU A 65 -1.41 14.60 -11.68
N ARG A 66 -1.57 14.49 -10.38
CA ARG A 66 -1.14 13.34 -9.61
C ARG A 66 -2.35 12.52 -9.21
N VAL A 67 -2.21 11.20 -9.33
CA VAL A 67 -3.28 10.27 -8.99
C VAL A 67 -2.74 9.26 -7.99
N TYR A 68 -3.52 9.00 -6.94
CA TYR A 68 -3.16 8.01 -5.95
C TYR A 68 -4.12 6.85 -6.10
N ASN A 69 -3.64 5.74 -6.66
CA ASN A 69 -4.47 4.58 -6.96
C ASN A 69 -4.48 3.61 -5.82
N LEU A 70 -5.67 3.11 -5.51
CA LEU A 70 -5.87 2.04 -4.55
C LEU A 70 -5.83 0.73 -5.32
N LEU A 71 -4.79 -0.07 -5.11
CA LEU A 71 -4.59 -1.27 -5.91
C LEU A 71 -5.17 -2.52 -5.26
N PHE A 72 -4.87 -2.73 -3.97
CA PHE A 72 -5.30 -3.93 -3.28
C PHE A 72 -5.74 -3.58 -1.87
N ALA A 73 -6.72 -4.32 -1.37
CA ALA A 73 -7.20 -4.17 -0.01
C ALA A 73 -7.61 -5.55 0.51
N GLY A 74 -7.30 -5.82 1.76
CA GLY A 74 -7.67 -7.07 2.39
C GLY A 74 -7.89 -6.88 3.88
N GLY A 75 -8.61 -7.82 4.49
CA GLY A 75 -8.82 -7.82 5.92
C GLY A 75 -10.17 -7.28 6.32
N LYS A 76 -10.23 -6.72 7.53
CA LYS A 76 -11.49 -6.29 8.12
C LYS A 76 -11.97 -4.98 7.50
N TYR A 77 -13.22 -4.96 7.10
CA TYR A 77 -13.81 -3.82 6.42
C TYR A 77 -13.79 -2.55 7.27
N ASP A 78 -14.05 -2.68 8.57
CA ASP A 78 -14.06 -1.52 9.46
C ASP A 78 -12.71 -0.83 9.48
N GLU A 79 -11.63 -1.61 9.51
CA GLU A 79 -10.28 -1.06 9.51
C GLU A 79 -9.94 -0.42 8.17
N ILE A 80 -10.44 -1.01 7.09
CA ILE A 80 -10.16 -0.49 5.75
C ILE A 80 -10.71 0.92 5.60
N GLU A 81 -11.90 1.18 6.13
CA GLU A 81 -12.47 2.52 6.06
C GLU A 81 -11.57 3.55 6.74
N GLY A 82 -11.04 3.21 7.91
CA GLY A 82 -10.13 4.11 8.61
C GLY A 82 -8.84 4.34 7.86
N ILE A 83 -8.34 3.30 7.22
CA ILE A 83 -7.12 3.41 6.41
C ILE A 83 -7.38 4.30 5.20
N ILE A 84 -8.54 4.17 4.55
CA ILE A 84 -8.89 5.00 3.40
C ILE A 84 -8.89 6.48 3.78
N GLU A 85 -9.42 6.82 4.96
CA GLU A 85 -9.39 8.20 5.42
C GLU A 85 -7.96 8.71 5.55
N GLN A 86 -7.08 7.91 6.09
CA GLN A 86 -5.67 8.27 6.23
C GLN A 86 -5.02 8.44 4.87
N ILE A 87 -5.35 7.55 3.93
CA ILE A 87 -4.82 7.62 2.57
C ILE A 87 -5.27 8.92 1.90
N GLU A 88 -6.53 9.30 2.09
CA GLU A 88 -7.04 10.53 1.49
C GLU A 88 -6.32 11.77 2.03
N VAL A 89 -6.09 11.81 3.33
CA VAL A 89 -5.35 12.91 3.93
C VAL A 89 -3.94 12.99 3.35
N PHE A 90 -3.27 11.85 3.28
CA PHE A 90 -1.92 11.79 2.73
C PHE A 90 -1.89 12.22 1.27
N ALA A 91 -2.82 11.73 0.47
CA ALA A 91 -2.87 12.04 -0.95
C ALA A 91 -3.04 13.54 -1.19
N ARG A 92 -3.91 14.17 -0.40
CA ARG A 92 -4.07 15.62 -0.50
C ARG A 92 -2.81 16.36 -0.10
N ALA A 93 -2.13 15.87 0.94
CA ALA A 93 -0.92 16.50 1.43
C ALA A 93 0.19 16.50 0.40
N ILE A 94 0.24 15.46 -0.44
CA ILE A 94 1.28 15.36 -1.49
C ILE A 94 0.79 15.87 -2.83
N GLY A 95 -0.39 16.52 -2.87
CA GLY A 95 -0.85 17.20 -4.08
C GLY A 95 -1.58 16.34 -5.08
N CYS A 96 -2.18 15.24 -4.66
CA CYS A 96 -2.96 14.42 -5.56
C CYS A 96 -4.34 15.02 -5.79
N SER A 97 -4.81 14.96 -7.03
CA SER A 97 -6.16 15.41 -7.37
C SER A 97 -7.18 14.30 -7.20
N LYS A 98 -6.72 13.06 -7.11
CA LYS A 98 -7.63 11.92 -6.95
C LYS A 98 -7.07 10.86 -6.03
#